data_f49b79d21537be4795fa96087dfed3a8
#
_entry.id   f49b79d21537be4795fa96087dfed3a8
#
_cell.length_a   1.000
_cell.length_b   1.000
_cell.length_c   1.000
_cell.angle_alpha   90.00
_cell.angle_beta   90.00
_cell.angle_gamma   90.00
#
_symmetry.space_group_name_H-M   'P 1'
#
loop_
_entity.id
_entity.type
_entity.pdbx_description
1 polymer ?
#
loop_
_entity_poly.entity_id
_entity_poly.type
_entity_poly.pdbx_seq_one_letter_code
_entity_poly.pdbx_strand_id
1 'polypeptide(L)'
;YLASYELESVDALKSEEYLNFRRNPSEWTQRISISTKGRNYSRLVCTQIYPKENDSHVLGRGMAPAIQVGRMDVPAEIEAKYNEYYDTVRTPANLELPGCIGVRRYHAVEGAPKYMTVYEFEHENVPESIAWKERSAADGMHEYIGGRYGHASGSPGVYRRILPARVF
;
A
#
# COMPACT_ATOMS: atom_id res chain seq x y z
N TYR A 1 7.18 -11.39 -2.62
CA TYR A 1 6.55 -11.38 -1.31
C TYR A 1 6.42 -9.94 -0.81
N LEU A 2 5.33 -9.66 -0.07
CA LEU A 2 5.11 -8.42 0.67
C LEU A 2 4.91 -8.80 2.14
N ALA A 3 5.59 -8.11 3.04
CA ALA A 3 5.32 -8.14 4.47
C ALA A 3 4.97 -6.72 4.92
N SER A 4 3.87 -6.55 5.63
CA SER A 4 3.45 -5.29 6.21
C SER A 4 3.19 -5.46 7.70
N TYR A 5 3.52 -4.42 8.47
CA TYR A 5 3.32 -4.35 9.89
C TYR A 5 2.63 -3.03 10.21
N GLU A 6 1.54 -3.10 10.95
CA GLU A 6 0.89 -1.91 11.50
C GLU A 6 1.55 -1.57 12.84
N LEU A 7 1.92 -0.32 13.01
CA LEU A 7 2.57 0.18 14.21
C LEU A 7 1.71 1.28 14.83
N GLU A 8 1.72 1.39 16.14
CA GLU A 8 1.04 2.48 16.85
C GLU A 8 1.58 3.85 16.45
N SER A 9 2.88 3.93 16.20
CA SER A 9 3.55 5.13 15.68
C SER A 9 4.87 4.79 15.01
N VAL A 10 5.42 5.73 14.24
CA VAL A 10 6.78 5.63 13.68
C VAL A 10 7.84 5.53 14.77
N ASP A 11 7.59 6.08 15.96
CA ASP A 11 8.53 6.04 17.08
C ASP A 11 8.70 4.63 17.66
N ALA A 12 7.76 3.70 17.41
CA ALA A 12 7.96 2.29 17.73
C ALA A 12 9.24 1.71 17.13
N LEU A 13 9.66 2.23 15.96
CA LEU A 13 10.90 1.82 15.30
C LEU A 13 12.17 2.36 15.97
N LYS A 14 12.05 3.26 16.92
CA LYS A 14 13.13 3.85 17.72
C LYS A 14 13.16 3.27 19.14
N SER A 15 12.19 2.42 19.50
CA SER A 15 12.16 1.80 20.81
C SER A 15 13.39 0.93 21.06
N GLU A 16 13.82 0.83 22.30
CA GLU A 16 15.00 0.02 22.66
C GLU A 16 14.76 -1.47 22.33
N GLU A 17 13.53 -1.97 22.49
CA GLU A 17 13.14 -3.34 22.14
C GLU A 17 13.34 -3.60 20.65
N TYR A 18 12.86 -2.71 19.80
CA TYR A 18 13.01 -2.84 18.35
C TYR A 18 14.48 -2.73 17.91
N LEU A 19 15.21 -1.78 18.48
CA LEU A 19 16.64 -1.61 18.18
C LEU A 19 17.45 -2.81 18.65
N ASN A 20 17.12 -3.38 19.82
CA ASN A 20 17.77 -4.59 20.33
C ASN A 20 17.47 -5.80 19.43
N PHE A 21 16.22 -5.99 19.01
CA PHE A 21 15.84 -7.02 18.04
C PHE A 21 16.65 -6.91 16.73
N ARG A 22 16.87 -5.70 16.23
CA ARG A 22 17.67 -5.48 15.04
C ARG A 22 19.17 -5.74 15.23
N ARG A 23 19.73 -5.40 16.40
CA ARG A 23 21.15 -5.63 16.72
C ARG A 23 21.43 -7.10 16.97
N ASN A 24 20.48 -7.82 17.54
CA ASN A 24 20.59 -9.22 17.95
C ASN A 24 19.58 -10.12 17.24
N PRO A 25 19.64 -10.25 15.91
CA PRO A 25 18.70 -11.07 15.16
C PRO A 25 18.89 -12.55 15.53
N SER A 26 17.78 -13.30 15.65
CA SER A 26 17.82 -14.75 15.88
C SER A 26 18.57 -15.48 14.75
N GLU A 27 19.10 -16.67 15.03
CA GLU A 27 19.73 -17.51 13.99
C GLU A 27 18.84 -17.75 12.79
N TRP A 28 17.52 -17.92 13.01
CA TRP A 28 16.54 -18.02 11.94
C TRP A 28 16.48 -16.75 11.10
N THR A 29 16.39 -15.58 11.73
CA THR A 29 16.37 -14.29 11.04
C THR A 29 17.64 -14.07 10.23
N GLN A 30 18.80 -14.41 10.76
CA GLN A 30 20.08 -14.33 10.05
C GLN A 30 20.09 -15.23 8.80
N ARG A 31 19.61 -16.47 8.95
CA ARG A 31 19.58 -17.48 7.87
C ARG A 31 18.68 -17.11 6.71
N ILE A 32 17.56 -16.43 6.98
CA ILE A 32 16.59 -16.00 5.96
C ILE A 32 16.66 -14.51 5.64
N SER A 33 17.71 -13.84 6.10
CA SER A 33 17.80 -12.38 5.94
C SER A 33 17.74 -11.96 4.48
N ILE A 34 17.14 -10.80 4.24
CA ILE A 34 16.98 -10.23 2.91
C ILE A 34 18.32 -9.97 2.25
N SER A 35 19.33 -9.60 3.03
CA SER A 35 20.72 -9.41 2.53
C SER A 35 21.30 -10.69 1.93
N THR A 36 20.88 -11.86 2.38
CA THR A 36 21.39 -13.16 1.91
C THR A 36 20.50 -13.84 0.88
N LYS A 37 19.18 -13.61 0.92
CA LYS A 37 18.19 -14.34 0.11
C LYS A 37 17.34 -13.44 -0.80
N GLY A 38 17.21 -12.16 -0.47
CA GLY A 38 16.36 -11.23 -1.19
C GLY A 38 17.01 -10.70 -2.47
N ARG A 39 16.16 -10.44 -3.47
CA ARG A 39 16.51 -9.66 -4.67
C ARG A 39 15.50 -8.53 -4.80
N ASN A 40 15.96 -7.36 -5.26
CA ASN A 40 15.09 -6.19 -5.48
C ASN A 40 14.28 -5.79 -4.23
N TYR A 41 14.93 -5.77 -3.08
CA TYR A 41 14.29 -5.41 -1.82
C TYR A 41 13.96 -3.92 -1.76
N SER A 42 12.74 -3.63 -1.34
CA SER A 42 12.28 -2.27 -1.05
C SER A 42 11.64 -2.26 0.34
N ARG A 43 12.02 -1.29 1.17
CA ARG A 43 11.42 -1.04 2.48
C ARG A 43 10.89 0.39 2.53
N LEU A 44 9.66 0.51 3.02
CA LEU A 44 9.03 1.80 3.27
C LEU A 44 8.58 1.86 4.73
N VAL A 45 8.71 3.00 5.35
CA VAL A 45 8.00 3.38 6.58
C VAL A 45 7.00 4.45 6.17
N CYS A 46 5.74 4.23 6.48
CA CYS A 46 4.67 5.06 5.96
C CYS A 46 3.74 5.52 7.08
N THR A 47 3.14 6.69 6.87
CA THR A 47 1.94 7.12 7.59
C THR A 47 0.73 6.94 6.70
N GLN A 48 -0.38 6.48 7.27
CA GLN A 48 -1.64 6.38 6.54
C GLN A 48 -2.22 7.79 6.35
N ILE A 49 -2.61 8.09 5.10
CA ILE A 49 -3.23 9.36 4.72
C ILE A 49 -4.68 9.21 4.27
N TYR A 50 -5.10 7.96 3.98
CA TYR A 50 -6.49 7.59 3.68
C TYR A 50 -6.75 6.14 4.13
N PRO A 51 -7.94 5.81 4.69
CA PRO A 51 -8.93 6.76 5.15
C PRO A 51 -8.38 7.65 6.26
N LYS A 52 -8.96 8.85 6.40
CA LYS A 52 -8.73 9.71 7.56
C LYS A 52 -9.37 9.07 8.78
N GLU A 53 -9.02 9.56 9.97
CA GLU A 53 -9.57 9.06 11.23
C GLU A 53 -11.09 8.87 11.17
N ASN A 54 -11.58 7.77 11.76
CA ASN A 54 -13.00 7.38 11.85
C ASN A 54 -13.64 6.86 10.55
N ASP A 55 -12.89 6.57 9.50
CA ASP A 55 -13.46 5.90 8.35
C ASP A 55 -13.65 4.39 8.63
N SER A 56 -14.91 3.97 8.73
CA SER A 56 -15.28 2.64 9.25
C SER A 56 -15.01 1.47 8.29
N HIS A 57 -14.83 1.71 6.99
CA HIS A 57 -14.72 0.62 6.04
C HIS A 57 -13.41 -0.18 6.11
N VAL A 58 -12.36 0.38 6.69
CA VAL A 58 -11.09 -0.33 6.90
C VAL A 58 -10.61 -0.39 8.36
N LEU A 59 -11.16 0.45 9.24
CA LEU A 59 -10.72 0.48 10.65
C LEU A 59 -11.09 -0.82 11.37
N GLY A 60 -10.13 -1.38 12.09
CA GLY A 60 -10.33 -2.54 12.97
C GLY A 60 -10.50 -3.89 12.29
N ARG A 61 -10.48 -3.98 10.95
CA ARG A 61 -10.70 -5.28 10.28
C ARG A 61 -9.42 -5.96 9.74
N GLY A 62 -8.28 -5.38 10.00
CA GLY A 62 -7.04 -5.88 9.39
C GLY A 62 -7.04 -5.80 7.85
N MET A 63 -5.99 -6.28 7.23
CA MET A 63 -5.87 -6.26 5.77
C MET A 63 -6.69 -7.38 5.11
N ALA A 64 -7.28 -7.11 3.95
CA ALA A 64 -8.11 -8.04 3.19
C ALA A 64 -7.38 -9.32 2.76
N PRO A 65 -8.11 -10.39 2.34
CA PRO A 65 -7.51 -11.63 1.82
C PRO A 65 -6.62 -11.42 0.60
N ALA A 66 -6.95 -10.45 -0.24
CA ALA A 66 -6.17 -10.07 -1.41
C ALA A 66 -6.03 -8.56 -1.51
N ILE A 67 -4.92 -8.10 -2.04
CA ILE A 67 -4.63 -6.67 -2.20
C ILE A 67 -3.92 -6.40 -3.52
N GLN A 68 -4.15 -5.19 -4.07
CA GLN A 68 -3.28 -4.62 -5.11
C GLN A 68 -2.53 -3.43 -4.52
N VAL A 69 -1.21 -3.43 -4.69
CA VAL A 69 -0.34 -2.38 -4.18
C VAL A 69 0.23 -1.58 -5.34
N GLY A 70 -0.17 -0.33 -5.43
CA GLY A 70 0.41 0.67 -6.33
C GLY A 70 1.42 1.53 -5.57
N ARG A 71 2.61 1.72 -6.14
CA ARG A 71 3.66 2.58 -5.56
C ARG A 71 4.09 3.60 -6.60
N MET A 72 4.12 4.87 -6.21
CA MET A 72 4.36 5.98 -7.14
C MET A 72 5.17 7.10 -6.52
N ASP A 73 6.04 7.70 -7.33
CA ASP A 73 6.59 9.03 -7.08
C ASP A 73 5.81 10.07 -7.86
N VAL A 74 5.56 11.19 -7.22
CA VAL A 74 4.80 12.30 -7.76
C VAL A 74 5.61 13.58 -7.60
N PRO A 75 5.84 14.33 -8.68
CA PRO A 75 6.48 15.65 -8.61
C PRO A 75 5.74 16.61 -7.68
N ALA A 76 6.50 17.43 -6.95
CA ALA A 76 5.91 18.32 -5.93
C ALA A 76 4.88 19.31 -6.51
N GLU A 77 5.07 19.77 -7.73
CA GLU A 77 4.19 20.73 -8.41
C GLU A 77 2.80 20.21 -8.74
N ILE A 78 2.63 18.89 -8.83
CA ILE A 78 1.32 18.25 -9.11
C ILE A 78 0.78 17.47 -7.89
N GLU A 79 1.53 17.43 -6.80
CA GLU A 79 1.24 16.59 -5.64
C GLU A 79 -0.12 16.91 -4.97
N ALA A 80 -0.45 18.19 -4.87
CA ALA A 80 -1.73 18.61 -4.29
C ALA A 80 -2.91 18.08 -5.13
N LYS A 81 -2.87 18.27 -6.44
CA LYS A 81 -3.90 17.77 -7.37
C LYS A 81 -3.97 16.25 -7.38
N TYR A 82 -2.82 15.58 -7.29
CA TYR A 82 -2.75 14.13 -7.20
C TYR A 82 -3.50 13.60 -5.96
N ASN A 83 -3.26 14.19 -4.80
CA ASN A 83 -3.94 13.78 -3.57
C ASN A 83 -5.43 14.10 -3.62
N GLU A 84 -5.81 15.29 -4.10
CA GLU A 84 -7.20 15.69 -4.27
C GLU A 84 -7.95 14.71 -5.18
N TYR A 85 -7.40 14.35 -6.34
CA TYR A 85 -8.02 13.40 -7.26
C TYR A 85 -8.21 12.01 -6.65
N TYR A 86 -7.21 11.52 -5.92
CA TYR A 86 -7.33 10.26 -5.21
C TYR A 86 -8.43 10.29 -4.17
N ASP A 87 -8.47 11.34 -3.35
CA ASP A 87 -9.39 11.40 -2.21
C ASP A 87 -10.85 11.67 -2.64
N THR A 88 -11.06 12.42 -3.74
CA THR A 88 -12.41 12.86 -4.15
C THR A 88 -12.97 12.10 -5.35
N VAL A 89 -12.14 11.51 -6.19
CA VAL A 89 -12.58 10.87 -7.44
C VAL A 89 -12.21 9.38 -7.47
N ARG A 90 -10.91 9.09 -7.44
CA ARG A 90 -10.43 7.74 -7.72
C ARG A 90 -10.79 6.75 -6.62
N THR A 91 -10.55 7.09 -5.38
CA THR A 91 -10.81 6.19 -4.25
C THR A 91 -12.30 5.91 -4.07
N PRO A 92 -13.19 6.92 -4.04
CA PRO A 92 -14.64 6.67 -3.98
C PRO A 92 -15.14 5.79 -5.14
N ALA A 93 -14.76 6.12 -6.37
CA ALA A 93 -15.20 5.35 -7.53
C ALA A 93 -14.70 3.89 -7.54
N ASN A 94 -13.50 3.64 -7.02
CA ASN A 94 -12.99 2.26 -6.93
C ASN A 94 -13.64 1.46 -5.80
N LEU A 95 -14.06 2.12 -4.72
CA LEU A 95 -14.82 1.47 -3.63
C LEU A 95 -16.20 0.99 -4.04
N GLU A 96 -16.78 1.58 -5.09
CA GLU A 96 -18.08 1.14 -5.64
C GLU A 96 -17.96 -0.10 -6.54
N LEU A 97 -16.74 -0.51 -6.90
CA LEU A 97 -16.54 -1.65 -7.78
C LEU A 97 -16.78 -2.98 -7.07
N PRO A 98 -17.46 -3.94 -7.71
CA PRO A 98 -17.68 -5.27 -7.14
C PRO A 98 -16.36 -5.94 -6.72
N GLY A 99 -16.33 -6.42 -5.48
CA GLY A 99 -15.17 -7.10 -4.89
C GLY A 99 -14.07 -6.17 -4.34
N CYS A 100 -14.17 -4.84 -4.53
CA CYS A 100 -13.32 -3.87 -3.84
C CYS A 100 -13.93 -3.55 -2.47
N ILE A 101 -13.26 -3.96 -1.40
CA ILE A 101 -13.78 -3.87 -0.03
C ILE A 101 -13.07 -2.83 0.82
N GLY A 102 -12.05 -2.17 0.28
CA GLY A 102 -11.36 -1.09 0.96
C GLY A 102 -10.24 -0.50 0.12
N VAL A 103 -9.85 0.70 0.51
CA VAL A 103 -8.67 1.39 -0.03
C VAL A 103 -7.92 2.04 1.11
N ARG A 104 -6.61 1.86 1.14
CA ARG A 104 -5.71 2.58 2.05
C ARG A 104 -4.65 3.30 1.25
N ARG A 105 -4.35 4.53 1.63
CA ARG A 105 -3.27 5.29 1.04
C ARG A 105 -2.25 5.67 2.09
N TYR A 106 -1.00 5.66 1.69
CA TYR A 106 0.12 5.90 2.57
C TYR A 106 1.09 6.89 1.93
N HIS A 107 1.70 7.72 2.79
CA HIS A 107 2.81 8.58 2.46
C HIS A 107 4.07 8.05 3.16
N ALA A 108 5.14 7.83 2.41
CA ALA A 108 6.39 7.35 2.94
C ALA A 108 7.11 8.46 3.73
N VAL A 109 7.46 8.15 4.98
CA VAL A 109 8.34 8.99 5.81
C VAL A 109 9.78 8.51 5.75
N GLU A 110 9.99 7.26 5.31
CA GLU A 110 11.30 6.68 5.03
C GLU A 110 11.20 5.76 3.82
N GLY A 111 12.16 5.82 2.92
CA GLY A 111 12.22 5.02 1.70
C GLY A 111 11.54 5.68 0.51
N ALA A 112 11.47 4.96 -0.60
CA ALA A 112 10.85 5.40 -1.86
C ALA A 112 10.14 4.21 -2.54
N PRO A 113 9.14 4.46 -3.36
CA PRO A 113 8.58 5.75 -3.76
C PRO A 113 7.71 6.40 -2.68
N LYS A 114 7.39 7.68 -2.85
CA LYS A 114 6.73 8.55 -1.88
C LYS A 114 5.31 8.12 -1.50
N TYR A 115 4.55 7.60 -2.44
CA TYR A 115 3.16 7.19 -2.25
C TYR A 115 2.97 5.70 -2.44
N MET A 116 2.11 5.13 -1.59
CA MET A 116 1.62 3.76 -1.74
C MET A 116 0.10 3.76 -1.58
N THR A 117 -0.59 3.13 -2.54
CA THR A 117 -2.03 2.87 -2.48
C THR A 117 -2.25 1.36 -2.42
N VAL A 118 -3.05 0.93 -1.49
CA VAL A 118 -3.45 -0.47 -1.29
C VAL A 118 -4.95 -0.56 -1.53
N TYR A 119 -5.33 -1.22 -2.61
CA TYR A 119 -6.71 -1.64 -2.83
C TYR A 119 -6.92 -3.00 -2.20
N GLU A 120 -7.99 -3.15 -1.44
CA GLU A 120 -8.34 -4.34 -0.70
C GLU A 120 -9.47 -5.07 -1.40
N PHE A 121 -9.31 -6.37 -1.62
CA PHE A 121 -10.22 -7.17 -2.42
C PHE A 121 -10.74 -8.41 -1.68
N GLU A 122 -11.92 -8.85 -2.05
CA GLU A 122 -12.47 -10.13 -1.61
C GLU A 122 -11.61 -11.32 -2.09
N HIS A 123 -11.01 -11.22 -3.28
CA HIS A 123 -10.11 -12.22 -3.86
C HIS A 123 -9.18 -11.61 -4.92
N GLU A 124 -8.10 -12.32 -5.24
CA GLU A 124 -7.02 -11.85 -6.12
C GLU A 124 -7.40 -11.60 -7.59
N ASN A 125 -8.56 -12.09 -8.04
CA ASN A 125 -9.00 -11.93 -9.43
C ASN A 125 -9.80 -10.64 -9.68
N VAL A 126 -10.12 -9.86 -8.65
CA VAL A 126 -10.88 -8.59 -8.82
C VAL A 126 -10.21 -7.65 -9.82
N PRO A 127 -8.87 -7.45 -9.83
CA PRO A 127 -8.19 -6.62 -10.84
C PRO A 127 -8.32 -7.14 -12.28
N GLU A 128 -8.70 -8.40 -12.47
CA GLU A 128 -8.93 -9.00 -13.78
C GLU A 128 -10.38 -8.85 -14.26
N SER A 129 -11.29 -8.37 -13.41
CA SER A 129 -12.70 -8.17 -13.75
C SER A 129 -12.87 -7.08 -14.82
N ILE A 130 -13.94 -7.20 -15.60
CA ILE A 130 -14.30 -6.23 -16.63
C ILE A 130 -14.48 -4.84 -15.99
N ALA A 131 -15.25 -4.77 -14.89
CA ALA A 131 -15.52 -3.51 -14.21
C ALA A 131 -14.24 -2.79 -13.75
N TRP A 132 -13.27 -3.53 -13.18
CA TRP A 132 -11.99 -2.95 -12.77
C TRP A 132 -11.17 -2.43 -13.95
N LYS A 133 -11.10 -3.22 -15.03
CA LYS A 133 -10.36 -2.85 -16.25
C LYS A 133 -10.96 -1.63 -16.93
N GLU A 134 -12.28 -1.59 -17.09
CA GLU A 134 -13.00 -0.46 -17.67
C GLU A 134 -12.79 0.82 -16.83
N ARG A 135 -12.93 0.71 -15.49
CA ARG A 135 -12.67 1.83 -14.58
C ARG A 135 -11.23 2.34 -14.68
N SER A 136 -10.27 1.42 -14.74
CA SER A 136 -8.85 1.78 -14.87
C SER A 136 -8.54 2.44 -16.21
N ALA A 137 -9.18 2.00 -17.29
CA ALA A 137 -9.03 2.59 -18.62
C ALA A 137 -9.69 3.97 -18.74
N ALA A 138 -10.80 4.19 -18.03
CA ALA A 138 -11.54 5.45 -17.99
C ALA A 138 -10.97 6.46 -16.96
N ASP A 139 -9.83 6.14 -16.30
CA ASP A 139 -9.25 7.01 -15.29
C ASP A 139 -8.62 8.26 -15.92
N GLY A 140 -9.28 9.39 -15.71
CA GLY A 140 -8.86 10.72 -16.22
C GLY A 140 -7.75 11.39 -15.41
N MET A 141 -7.05 10.68 -14.54
CA MET A 141 -6.10 11.28 -13.61
C MET A 141 -4.97 12.05 -14.27
N HIS A 142 -4.38 11.51 -15.34
CA HIS A 142 -3.31 12.22 -16.07
C HIS A 142 -3.75 13.55 -16.66
N GLU A 143 -4.98 13.60 -17.17
CA GLU A 143 -5.58 14.82 -17.70
C GLU A 143 -5.88 15.83 -16.57
N TYR A 144 -6.47 15.34 -15.49
CA TYR A 144 -6.81 16.19 -14.34
C TYR A 144 -5.59 16.85 -13.71
N ILE A 145 -4.55 16.09 -13.41
CA ILE A 145 -3.36 16.62 -12.73
C ILE A 145 -2.45 17.42 -13.67
N GLY A 146 -2.58 17.24 -14.97
CA GLY A 146 -1.79 17.96 -16.00
C GLY A 146 -0.29 17.66 -15.92
N GLY A 147 0.12 16.53 -15.39
CA GLY A 147 1.52 16.21 -15.17
C GLY A 147 1.83 14.72 -15.31
N ARG A 148 3.12 14.42 -15.28
CA ARG A 148 3.61 13.05 -15.40
C ARG A 148 3.90 12.47 -14.02
N TYR A 149 3.40 11.28 -13.79
CA TYR A 149 3.76 10.43 -12.66
C TYR A 149 3.92 9.00 -13.19
N GLY A 150 4.58 8.16 -12.42
CA GLY A 150 4.82 6.79 -12.85
C GLY A 150 4.84 5.80 -11.70
N HIS A 151 4.47 4.58 -12.00
CA HIS A 151 4.61 3.48 -11.07
C HIS A 151 6.09 3.11 -10.91
N ALA A 152 6.47 2.79 -9.69
CA ALA A 152 7.77 2.17 -9.42
C ALA A 152 7.85 0.77 -10.06
N SER A 153 9.06 0.29 -10.30
CA SER A 153 9.29 -1.05 -10.81
C SER A 153 8.56 -2.12 -9.99
N GLY A 154 7.89 -3.05 -10.65
CA GLY A 154 7.08 -4.09 -10.03
C GLY A 154 5.78 -3.59 -9.39
N SER A 155 5.30 -2.43 -9.81
CA SER A 155 4.04 -1.84 -9.36
C SER A 155 3.14 -1.50 -10.57
N PRO A 156 1.80 -1.68 -10.47
CA PRO A 156 1.12 -2.32 -9.36
C PRO A 156 1.37 -3.82 -9.28
N GLY A 157 1.29 -4.37 -8.06
CA GLY A 157 1.39 -5.81 -7.83
C GLY A 157 0.17 -6.33 -7.07
N VAL A 158 -0.30 -7.53 -7.43
CA VAL A 158 -1.40 -8.21 -6.74
C VAL A 158 -0.83 -9.26 -5.80
N TYR A 159 -1.35 -9.32 -4.58
CA TYR A 159 -0.87 -10.20 -3.52
C TYR A 159 -2.05 -10.88 -2.85
N ARG A 160 -1.91 -12.17 -2.56
CA ARG A 160 -2.82 -12.94 -1.71
C ARG A 160 -2.18 -13.13 -0.34
N ARG A 161 -2.98 -12.96 0.71
CA ARG A 161 -2.51 -13.16 2.08
C ARG A 161 -2.21 -14.63 2.34
N ILE A 162 -1.04 -14.90 2.88
CA ILE A 162 -0.60 -16.23 3.30
C ILE A 162 -0.43 -16.34 4.82
N LEU A 163 -0.14 -15.24 5.51
CA LEU A 163 0.01 -15.15 6.95
C LEU A 163 -0.50 -13.78 7.46
N PRO A 164 -1.12 -13.73 8.63
CA PRO A 164 -1.65 -14.88 9.36
C PRO A 164 -2.74 -15.60 8.56
N ALA A 165 -2.82 -16.91 8.69
CA ALA A 165 -3.83 -17.72 8.00
C ALA A 165 -5.26 -17.45 8.52
N ARG A 166 -5.39 -16.79 9.68
CA ARG A 166 -6.67 -16.43 10.30
C ARG A 166 -6.76 -14.91 10.47
N VAL A 167 -7.95 -14.39 10.20
CA VAL A 167 -8.34 -13.04 10.63
C VAL A 167 -8.79 -13.17 12.08
N PHE A 168 -8.19 -12.38 12.95
CA PHE A 168 -8.66 -12.27 14.32
C PHE A 168 -9.93 -11.42 14.37
#